data_9496c75e0fd3f4fab9da7840028e36fe
#
_entry.id   9496c75e0fd3f4fab9da7840028e36fe
#
_cell.length_a   1.000
_cell.length_b   1.000
_cell.length_c   1.000
_cell.angle_alpha   90.00
_cell.angle_beta   90.00
_cell.angle_gamma   90.00
#
_symmetry.space_group_name_H-M   'P 1'
#
loop_
_entity.id
_entity.type
_entity.pdbx_description
1 polymer ?
#
loop_
_entity_poly.entity_id
_entity_poly.type
_entity_poly.pdbx_seq_one_letter_code
_entity_poly.pdbx_strand_id
1 'polypeptide(L)'
;VPQPTIRETALPDPDCGPYGIAAGPDGALWATLVRSGGIARVSADGAVRVHPGDPASRPLVVTAGPDGALWFTRSGDDRLGRITTAGAATSVALPAGTGPGGIAAGPDGALWYAGMSNDTVGRVDVDGAHTAYPLPTSGGFPSMITAGPDEALWFTLNQANAVGRIACDGEVALHPLPTAAAGPVGITLGVDGALWFVEIAAGQLGRITTDGRIEEFPLPDRAARPHAIVADPAGGCWFTEWAANRIGHVTAAGRVDAYDLPTPGSEPHGLAVLPDGTVHVALESGAIAHLTPA
;
A
#
# COMPACT_ATOMS: atom_id res chain seq x y z
N VAL A 1 25.19 -0.43 15.78
CA VAL A 1 24.58 0.18 14.59
C VAL A 1 23.90 1.45 15.05
N PRO A 2 24.09 2.61 14.38
CA PRO A 2 23.33 3.82 14.69
C PRO A 2 21.83 3.51 14.66
N GLN A 3 21.07 4.07 15.61
CA GLN A 3 19.62 3.88 15.66
C GLN A 3 18.95 4.98 14.83
N PRO A 4 17.93 4.68 14.02
CA PRO A 4 17.16 5.71 13.35
C PRO A 4 16.45 6.61 14.36
N THR A 5 16.21 7.84 13.95
CA THR A 5 15.37 8.75 14.73
C THR A 5 13.93 8.64 14.27
N ILE A 6 12.99 8.38 15.19
CA ILE A 6 11.56 8.33 14.89
C ILE A 6 10.87 9.51 15.60
N ARG A 7 10.06 10.26 14.84
CA ARG A 7 9.19 11.35 15.34
C ARG A 7 7.79 11.11 14.84
N GLU A 8 6.80 11.62 15.57
CA GLU A 8 5.40 11.53 15.19
C GLU A 8 4.81 12.95 15.08
N THR A 9 4.04 13.17 14.03
CA THR A 9 3.27 14.40 13.81
C THR A 9 1.80 14.06 13.94
N ALA A 10 1.14 14.58 14.97
CA ALA A 10 -0.30 14.42 15.14
C ALA A 10 -1.06 15.18 14.06
N LEU A 11 -2.12 14.58 13.53
CA LEU A 11 -3.06 15.25 12.65
C LEU A 11 -4.08 16.07 13.49
N PRO A 12 -4.74 17.08 12.88
CA PRO A 12 -5.67 17.96 13.61
C PRO A 12 -6.83 17.23 14.28
N ASP A 13 -7.28 16.12 13.71
CA ASP A 13 -8.28 15.22 14.26
C ASP A 13 -7.63 13.88 14.63
N PRO A 14 -7.50 13.51 15.91
CA PRO A 14 -6.89 12.26 16.33
C PRO A 14 -7.70 11.02 15.92
N ASP A 15 -8.99 11.16 15.66
CA ASP A 15 -9.87 10.06 15.31
C ASP A 15 -10.01 9.87 13.78
N CYS A 16 -9.27 10.62 12.97
CA CYS A 16 -9.39 10.60 11.50
C CYS A 16 -8.95 9.29 10.84
N GLY A 17 -8.07 8.52 11.48
CA GLY A 17 -7.59 7.21 11.01
C GLY A 17 -6.72 7.28 9.76
N PRO A 18 -5.48 7.78 9.81
CA PRO A 18 -4.52 7.68 8.70
C PRO A 18 -4.27 6.22 8.33
N TYR A 19 -4.41 5.87 7.02
CA TYR A 19 -4.29 4.48 6.59
C TYR A 19 -3.28 4.30 5.46
N GLY A 20 -3.56 4.79 4.25
CA GLY A 20 -2.61 4.81 3.14
C GLY A 20 -1.82 6.11 3.11
N ILE A 21 -0.58 6.08 2.65
CA ILE A 21 0.27 7.26 2.49
C ILE A 21 1.13 7.13 1.23
N ALA A 22 1.30 8.21 0.49
CA ALA A 22 2.16 8.28 -0.69
C ALA A 22 2.85 9.63 -0.81
N ALA A 23 3.98 9.66 -1.49
CA ALA A 23 4.60 10.89 -1.97
C ALA A 23 3.79 11.45 -3.13
N GLY A 24 3.40 12.72 -3.05
CA GLY A 24 2.73 13.41 -4.13
C GLY A 24 3.70 14.00 -5.15
N PRO A 25 3.23 14.31 -6.37
CA PRO A 25 4.05 14.95 -7.40
C PRO A 25 4.49 16.38 -7.04
N ASP A 26 3.89 16.95 -5.99
CA ASP A 26 4.24 18.26 -5.40
C ASP A 26 5.28 18.15 -4.27
N GLY A 27 5.85 16.95 -4.05
CA GLY A 27 6.82 16.68 -2.98
C GLY A 27 6.22 16.62 -1.57
N ALA A 28 4.89 16.76 -1.43
CA ALA A 28 4.21 16.59 -0.16
C ALA A 28 3.82 15.12 0.08
N LEU A 29 3.57 14.76 1.32
CA LEU A 29 2.93 13.48 1.66
C LEU A 29 1.42 13.63 1.58
N TRP A 30 0.77 12.59 1.07
CA TRP A 30 -0.68 12.51 0.98
C TRP A 30 -1.15 11.23 1.66
N ALA A 31 -2.04 11.36 2.63
CA ALA A 31 -2.56 10.24 3.42
C ALA A 31 -4.08 10.16 3.34
N THR A 32 -4.59 8.95 3.21
CA THR A 32 -6.03 8.67 3.34
C THR A 32 -6.41 8.64 4.81
N LEU A 33 -7.60 9.11 5.12
CA LEU A 33 -8.15 9.18 6.46
C LEU A 33 -9.39 8.28 6.52
N VAL A 34 -9.19 6.99 6.82
CA VAL A 34 -10.21 5.94 6.64
C VAL A 34 -11.46 6.14 7.48
N ARG A 35 -11.34 6.75 8.66
CA ARG A 35 -12.47 6.97 9.56
C ARG A 35 -13.22 8.26 9.24
N SER A 36 -12.52 9.35 8.89
CA SER A 36 -13.15 10.63 8.55
C SER A 36 -13.50 10.78 7.07
N GLY A 37 -13.04 9.87 6.22
CA GLY A 37 -13.30 9.88 4.76
C GLY A 37 -12.49 10.90 3.98
N GLY A 38 -11.62 11.66 4.64
CA GLY A 38 -10.83 12.74 4.06
C GLY A 38 -9.48 12.29 3.51
N ILE A 39 -8.74 13.29 2.98
CA ILE A 39 -7.34 13.17 2.56
C ILE A 39 -6.54 14.24 3.25
N ALA A 40 -5.45 13.86 3.92
CA ALA A 40 -4.50 14.79 4.50
C ALA A 40 -3.32 15.01 3.54
N ARG A 41 -2.90 16.26 3.39
CA ARG A 41 -1.66 16.67 2.74
C ARG A 41 -0.71 17.24 3.79
N VAL A 42 0.50 16.69 3.87
CA VAL A 42 1.55 17.16 4.78
C VAL A 42 2.72 17.67 3.94
N SER A 43 2.98 18.97 4.01
CA SER A 43 4.08 19.59 3.28
C SER A 43 5.42 19.34 3.96
N ALA A 44 6.53 19.59 3.25
CA ALA A 44 7.89 19.34 3.75
C ALA A 44 8.24 20.14 5.01
N ASP A 45 7.60 21.28 5.24
CA ASP A 45 7.73 22.10 6.47
C ASP A 45 6.84 21.57 7.62
N GLY A 46 6.11 20.47 7.43
CA GLY A 46 5.24 19.85 8.41
C GLY A 46 3.84 20.45 8.49
N ALA A 47 3.48 21.41 7.63
CA ALA A 47 2.12 21.96 7.63
C ALA A 47 1.11 20.94 7.12
N VAL A 48 0.03 20.74 7.88
CA VAL A 48 -1.03 19.78 7.56
C VAL A 48 -2.25 20.51 7.00
N ARG A 49 -2.73 20.04 5.85
CA ARG A 49 -4.01 20.46 5.27
C ARG A 49 -4.89 19.24 5.07
N VAL A 50 -6.09 19.27 5.64
CA VAL A 50 -7.09 18.20 5.46
C VAL A 50 -8.12 18.62 4.43
N HIS A 51 -8.33 17.77 3.44
CA HIS A 51 -9.42 17.86 2.48
C HIS A 51 -10.55 16.95 2.99
N PRO A 52 -11.69 17.50 3.41
CA PRO A 52 -12.76 16.72 4.01
C PRO A 52 -13.40 15.78 2.97
N GLY A 53 -13.90 14.64 3.43
CA GLY A 53 -14.62 13.67 2.63
C GLY A 53 -15.82 13.09 3.39
N ASP A 54 -16.48 12.13 2.78
CA ASP A 54 -17.56 11.38 3.41
C ASP A 54 -16.98 10.20 4.19
N PRO A 55 -17.21 10.06 5.51
CA PRO A 55 -16.75 8.91 6.29
C PRO A 55 -17.21 7.57 5.73
N ALA A 56 -18.39 7.51 5.10
CA ALA A 56 -18.89 6.30 4.45
C ALA A 56 -18.04 5.85 3.27
N SER A 57 -17.20 6.73 2.69
CA SER A 57 -16.33 6.38 1.55
C SER A 57 -15.16 5.48 1.94
N ARG A 58 -14.70 5.53 3.18
CA ARG A 58 -13.61 4.71 3.73
C ARG A 58 -12.39 4.63 2.78
N PRO A 59 -11.69 5.74 2.53
CA PRO A 59 -10.52 5.74 1.64
C PRO A 59 -9.40 4.89 2.25
N LEU A 60 -8.81 3.98 1.46
CA LEU A 60 -7.76 3.07 1.93
C LEU A 60 -6.38 3.42 1.39
N VAL A 61 -6.12 3.15 0.14
CA VAL A 61 -4.78 3.28 -0.47
C VAL A 61 -4.75 4.48 -1.39
N VAL A 62 -3.64 5.22 -1.39
CA VAL A 62 -3.39 6.38 -2.24
C VAL A 62 -2.11 6.17 -3.04
N THR A 63 -2.09 6.64 -4.28
CA THR A 63 -0.92 6.62 -5.17
C THR A 63 -0.87 7.90 -6.01
N ALA A 64 0.31 8.27 -6.48
CA ALA A 64 0.46 9.28 -7.52
C ALA A 64 -0.02 8.72 -8.86
N GLY A 65 -0.89 9.44 -9.53
CA GLY A 65 -1.37 9.08 -10.86
C GLY A 65 -0.49 9.61 -11.98
N PRO A 66 -0.61 9.03 -13.19
CA PRO A 66 0.18 9.47 -14.36
C PRO A 66 -0.21 10.87 -14.86
N ASP A 67 -1.35 11.40 -14.41
CA ASP A 67 -1.87 12.73 -14.72
C ASP A 67 -1.44 13.82 -13.74
N GLY A 68 -0.51 13.52 -12.82
CA GLY A 68 -0.01 14.43 -11.81
C GLY A 68 -0.99 14.73 -10.67
N ALA A 69 -2.05 13.94 -10.52
CA ALA A 69 -2.97 13.95 -9.37
C ALA A 69 -2.70 12.77 -8.44
N LEU A 70 -3.27 12.80 -7.26
CA LEU A 70 -3.34 11.65 -6.38
C LEU A 70 -4.63 10.87 -6.66
N TRP A 71 -4.51 9.55 -6.73
CA TRP A 71 -5.64 8.65 -6.88
C TRP A 71 -5.74 7.74 -5.67
N PHE A 72 -6.95 7.47 -5.19
CA PHE A 72 -7.16 6.69 -3.99
C PHE A 72 -8.41 5.83 -4.10
N THR A 73 -8.38 4.68 -3.45
CA THR A 73 -9.52 3.78 -3.37
C THR A 73 -10.50 4.24 -2.30
N ARG A 74 -11.79 4.07 -2.58
CA ARG A 74 -12.90 4.34 -1.68
C ARG A 74 -13.69 3.04 -1.51
N SER A 75 -13.29 2.24 -0.50
CA SER A 75 -13.81 0.89 -0.32
C SER A 75 -15.27 0.84 0.17
N GLY A 76 -15.73 1.92 0.79
CA GLY A 76 -17.08 1.98 1.36
C GLY A 76 -18.19 2.33 0.36
N ASP A 77 -17.84 2.90 -0.81
CA ASP A 77 -18.82 3.35 -1.80
C ASP A 77 -18.48 3.00 -3.26
N ASP A 78 -17.58 2.01 -3.45
CA ASP A 78 -17.21 1.46 -4.76
C ASP A 78 -16.75 2.54 -5.75
N ARG A 79 -15.78 3.36 -5.36
CA ARG A 79 -15.25 4.44 -6.21
C ARG A 79 -13.71 4.49 -6.17
N LEU A 80 -13.12 5.07 -7.20
CA LEU A 80 -11.80 5.67 -7.11
C LEU A 80 -11.95 7.17 -6.95
N GLY A 81 -11.31 7.73 -5.92
CA GLY A 81 -11.18 9.17 -5.74
C GLY A 81 -9.94 9.68 -6.47
N ARG A 82 -10.01 10.91 -6.94
CA ARG A 82 -8.91 11.66 -7.54
C ARG A 82 -8.86 13.06 -6.94
N ILE A 83 -7.67 13.49 -6.53
CA ILE A 83 -7.47 14.84 -5.99
C ILE A 83 -6.21 15.45 -6.60
N THR A 84 -6.32 16.67 -7.13
CA THR A 84 -5.17 17.41 -7.62
C THR A 84 -4.35 17.97 -6.44
N THR A 85 -3.08 18.30 -6.68
CA THR A 85 -2.23 18.95 -5.66
C THR A 85 -2.77 20.31 -5.18
N ALA A 86 -3.64 20.95 -5.96
CA ALA A 86 -4.38 22.15 -5.57
C ALA A 86 -5.62 21.85 -4.70
N GLY A 87 -6.03 20.59 -4.57
CA GLY A 87 -7.15 20.16 -3.74
C GLY A 87 -8.48 20.01 -4.48
N ALA A 88 -8.52 20.11 -5.82
CA ALA A 88 -9.73 19.82 -6.57
C ALA A 88 -9.96 18.30 -6.63
N ALA A 89 -11.11 17.85 -6.11
CA ALA A 89 -11.46 16.42 -5.99
C ALA A 89 -12.55 16.01 -6.98
N THR A 90 -12.38 14.82 -7.55
CA THR A 90 -13.35 14.13 -8.41
C THR A 90 -13.39 12.64 -8.06
N SER A 91 -14.26 11.86 -8.67
CA SER A 91 -14.25 10.40 -8.49
C SER A 91 -14.84 9.65 -9.67
N VAL A 92 -14.41 8.42 -9.87
CA VAL A 92 -14.91 7.46 -10.86
C VAL A 92 -15.68 6.37 -10.14
N ALA A 93 -16.90 6.07 -10.59
CA ALA A 93 -17.70 4.98 -10.05
C ALA A 93 -17.20 3.64 -10.61
N LEU A 94 -17.14 2.64 -9.75
CA LEU A 94 -16.84 1.25 -10.08
C LEU A 94 -18.13 0.41 -10.03
N PRO A 95 -18.13 -0.81 -10.55
CA PRO A 95 -19.25 -1.73 -10.37
C PRO A 95 -19.58 -1.94 -8.88
N ALA A 96 -20.86 -2.00 -8.57
CA ALA A 96 -21.31 -2.21 -7.19
C ALA A 96 -20.76 -3.52 -6.62
N GLY A 97 -20.33 -3.49 -5.35
CA GLY A 97 -19.75 -4.63 -4.65
C GLY A 97 -18.27 -4.88 -5.01
N THR A 98 -17.58 -3.92 -5.61
CA THR A 98 -16.15 -4.03 -5.91
C THR A 98 -15.29 -4.00 -4.64
N GLY A 99 -15.58 -3.09 -3.70
CA GLY A 99 -14.77 -2.88 -2.50
C GLY A 99 -13.29 -2.65 -2.84
N PRO A 100 -12.91 -1.57 -3.55
CA PRO A 100 -11.53 -1.41 -4.02
C PRO A 100 -10.55 -1.29 -2.85
N GLY A 101 -9.49 -2.10 -2.87
CA GLY A 101 -8.40 -2.14 -1.88
C GLY A 101 -7.15 -1.41 -2.35
N GLY A 102 -6.15 -2.13 -2.83
CA GLY A 102 -4.92 -1.54 -3.38
C GLY A 102 -5.13 -0.82 -4.70
N ILE A 103 -4.29 0.19 -4.97
CA ILE A 103 -4.25 0.93 -6.24
C ILE A 103 -2.80 1.26 -6.60
N ALA A 104 -2.47 1.18 -7.88
CA ALA A 104 -1.18 1.56 -8.43
C ALA A 104 -1.31 2.19 -9.82
N ALA A 105 -0.35 3.01 -10.20
CA ALA A 105 -0.16 3.40 -11.58
C ALA A 105 0.45 2.24 -12.37
N GLY A 106 -0.17 1.89 -13.51
CA GLY A 106 0.31 0.83 -14.39
C GLY A 106 1.32 1.32 -15.42
N PRO A 107 2.06 0.39 -16.04
CA PRO A 107 3.04 0.71 -17.08
C PRO A 107 2.38 1.25 -18.36
N ASP A 108 1.09 1.03 -18.53
CA ASP A 108 0.24 1.49 -19.65
C ASP A 108 -0.35 2.90 -19.44
N GLY A 109 0.07 3.60 -18.37
CA GLY A 109 -0.42 4.94 -18.05
C GLY A 109 -1.83 5.00 -17.48
N ALA A 110 -2.39 3.87 -17.04
CA ALA A 110 -3.68 3.78 -16.33
C ALA A 110 -3.50 3.53 -14.84
N LEU A 111 -4.58 3.66 -14.10
CA LEU A 111 -4.66 3.22 -12.71
C LEU A 111 -5.19 1.78 -12.66
N TRP A 112 -4.57 0.95 -11.85
CA TRP A 112 -4.98 -0.43 -11.63
C TRP A 112 -5.32 -0.65 -10.15
N TYR A 113 -6.41 -1.33 -9.86
CA TYR A 113 -6.88 -1.57 -8.50
C TYR A 113 -7.28 -3.03 -8.25
N ALA A 114 -7.19 -3.45 -7.00
CA ALA A 114 -7.65 -4.74 -6.52
C ALA A 114 -9.10 -4.62 -6.00
N GLY A 115 -10.04 -5.40 -6.55
CA GLY A 115 -11.43 -5.45 -6.11
C GLY A 115 -11.61 -6.56 -5.08
N MET A 116 -11.50 -6.21 -3.79
CA MET A 116 -11.47 -7.16 -2.67
C MET A 116 -12.75 -8.01 -2.55
N SER A 117 -13.90 -7.43 -2.91
CA SER A 117 -15.19 -8.05 -2.64
C SER A 117 -15.79 -8.81 -3.84
N ASN A 118 -15.22 -8.69 -5.03
CA ASN A 118 -15.74 -9.30 -6.26
C ASN A 118 -14.70 -10.07 -7.09
N ASP A 119 -13.53 -10.34 -6.50
CA ASP A 119 -12.44 -11.10 -7.16
C ASP A 119 -12.08 -10.55 -8.56
N THR A 120 -11.88 -9.25 -8.66
CA THR A 120 -11.44 -8.60 -9.90
C THR A 120 -10.13 -7.84 -9.70
N VAL A 121 -9.38 -7.67 -10.79
CA VAL A 121 -8.45 -6.56 -10.94
C VAL A 121 -9.06 -5.60 -11.94
N GLY A 122 -9.12 -4.32 -11.60
CA GLY A 122 -9.70 -3.31 -12.45
C GLY A 122 -8.67 -2.33 -12.97
N ARG A 123 -8.94 -1.78 -14.17
CA ARG A 123 -8.17 -0.77 -14.87
C ARG A 123 -9.05 0.46 -15.11
N VAL A 124 -8.55 1.64 -14.77
CA VAL A 124 -9.22 2.93 -15.02
C VAL A 124 -8.21 3.87 -15.64
N ASP A 125 -8.51 4.40 -16.81
CA ASP A 125 -7.67 5.45 -17.39
C ASP A 125 -7.93 6.82 -16.73
N VAL A 126 -7.11 7.80 -17.05
CA VAL A 126 -7.21 9.14 -16.44
C VAL A 126 -8.49 9.88 -16.82
N ASP A 127 -9.17 9.47 -17.89
CA ASP A 127 -10.44 10.03 -18.37
C ASP A 127 -11.64 9.30 -17.74
N GLY A 128 -11.40 8.22 -16.99
CA GLY A 128 -12.40 7.46 -16.25
C GLY A 128 -12.98 6.26 -16.99
N ALA A 129 -12.45 5.89 -18.16
CA ALA A 129 -12.85 4.65 -18.83
C ALA A 129 -12.36 3.45 -18.00
N HIS A 130 -13.27 2.50 -17.75
CA HIS A 130 -13.08 1.40 -16.82
C HIS A 130 -13.16 0.04 -17.52
N THR A 131 -12.26 -0.86 -17.15
CA THR A 131 -12.28 -2.29 -17.52
C THR A 131 -12.04 -3.12 -16.26
N ALA A 132 -12.78 -4.20 -16.05
CA ALA A 132 -12.58 -5.15 -14.97
C ALA A 132 -12.24 -6.52 -15.53
N TYR A 133 -11.24 -7.15 -14.94
CA TYR A 133 -10.75 -8.48 -15.27
C TYR A 133 -11.09 -9.45 -14.13
N PRO A 134 -12.06 -10.36 -14.31
CA PRO A 134 -12.36 -11.38 -13.33
C PRO A 134 -11.15 -12.31 -13.10
N LEU A 135 -10.84 -12.60 -11.85
CA LEU A 135 -9.76 -13.51 -11.50
C LEU A 135 -10.23 -14.97 -11.58
N PRO A 136 -9.35 -15.92 -11.94
CA PRO A 136 -9.67 -17.34 -12.00
C PRO A 136 -9.71 -17.99 -10.60
N THR A 137 -10.36 -17.31 -9.64
CA THR A 137 -10.52 -17.73 -8.25
C THR A 137 -11.86 -17.25 -7.72
N SER A 138 -12.31 -17.79 -6.61
CA SER A 138 -13.52 -17.38 -5.91
C SER A 138 -13.22 -17.19 -4.44
N GLY A 139 -13.57 -16.00 -3.89
CA GLY A 139 -13.23 -15.62 -2.53
C GLY A 139 -11.74 -15.43 -2.32
N GLY A 140 -11.00 -15.03 -3.36
CA GLY A 140 -9.56 -14.85 -3.33
C GLY A 140 -9.10 -13.64 -2.54
N PHE A 141 -9.96 -12.64 -2.41
CA PHE A 141 -9.69 -11.38 -1.72
C PHE A 141 -8.41 -10.69 -2.21
N PRO A 142 -8.39 -10.19 -3.47
CA PRO A 142 -7.26 -9.41 -3.96
C PRO A 142 -7.09 -8.14 -3.10
N SER A 143 -5.88 -7.96 -2.52
CA SER A 143 -5.66 -6.94 -1.49
C SER A 143 -4.88 -5.74 -2.00
N MET A 144 -3.61 -5.91 -2.32
CA MET A 144 -2.72 -4.85 -2.80
C MET A 144 -2.22 -5.16 -4.20
N ILE A 145 -1.79 -4.11 -4.93
CA ILE A 145 -1.34 -4.19 -6.31
C ILE A 145 -0.18 -3.22 -6.53
N THR A 146 0.78 -3.60 -7.36
CA THR A 146 1.94 -2.78 -7.76
C THR A 146 2.34 -3.08 -9.20
N ALA A 147 3.00 -2.13 -9.87
CA ALA A 147 3.63 -2.40 -11.15
C ALA A 147 4.89 -3.27 -10.96
N GLY A 148 5.05 -4.27 -11.83
CA GLY A 148 6.25 -5.11 -11.89
C GLY A 148 7.29 -4.57 -12.87
N PRO A 149 8.50 -5.18 -12.91
CA PRO A 149 9.56 -4.78 -13.84
C PRO A 149 9.36 -5.35 -15.25
N ASP A 150 8.35 -6.17 -15.45
CA ASP A 150 8.01 -6.96 -16.64
C ASP A 150 6.77 -6.42 -17.38
N GLU A 151 6.51 -5.12 -17.23
CA GLU A 151 5.36 -4.40 -17.83
C GLU A 151 3.99 -4.99 -17.46
N ALA A 152 3.90 -5.68 -16.32
CA ALA A 152 2.67 -6.24 -15.77
C ALA A 152 2.37 -5.66 -14.37
N LEU A 153 1.16 -5.91 -13.89
CA LEU A 153 0.80 -5.64 -12.49
C LEU A 153 0.91 -6.93 -11.68
N TRP A 154 1.35 -6.78 -10.45
CA TRP A 154 1.47 -7.87 -9.48
C TRP A 154 0.60 -7.55 -8.26
N PHE A 155 -0.15 -8.53 -7.77
CA PHE A 155 -1.11 -8.32 -6.69
C PHE A 155 -1.15 -9.52 -5.73
N THR A 156 -1.57 -9.26 -4.50
CA THR A 156 -1.74 -10.29 -3.48
C THR A 156 -3.17 -10.76 -3.42
N LEU A 157 -3.35 -12.07 -3.19
CA LEU A 157 -4.63 -12.73 -2.97
C LEU A 157 -4.65 -13.31 -1.56
N ASN A 158 -5.18 -12.52 -0.61
CA ASN A 158 -5.11 -12.83 0.82
C ASN A 158 -5.76 -14.17 1.17
N GLN A 159 -6.97 -14.42 0.70
CA GLN A 159 -7.74 -15.63 1.00
C GLN A 159 -7.36 -16.81 0.09
N ALA A 160 -6.97 -16.54 -1.16
CA ALA A 160 -6.47 -17.58 -2.07
C ALA A 160 -5.03 -18.00 -1.78
N ASN A 161 -4.34 -17.32 -0.85
CA ASN A 161 -2.97 -17.64 -0.45
C ASN A 161 -2.00 -17.68 -1.64
N ALA A 162 -2.03 -16.62 -2.48
CA ALA A 162 -1.26 -16.55 -3.70
C ALA A 162 -0.80 -15.11 -4.00
N VAL A 163 0.20 -14.99 -4.85
CA VAL A 163 0.53 -13.77 -5.58
C VAL A 163 0.03 -13.92 -7.02
N GLY A 164 -0.67 -12.92 -7.52
CA GLY A 164 -1.16 -12.86 -8.89
C GLY A 164 -0.32 -11.91 -9.74
N ARG A 165 -0.24 -12.20 -11.04
CA ARG A 165 0.31 -11.36 -12.09
C ARG A 165 -0.77 -11.13 -13.15
N ILE A 166 -0.94 -9.90 -13.60
CA ILE A 166 -1.84 -9.56 -14.71
C ILE A 166 -1.12 -8.68 -15.73
N ALA A 167 -1.10 -9.10 -16.98
CA ALA A 167 -0.62 -8.29 -18.08
C ALA A 167 -1.64 -7.19 -18.43
N CYS A 168 -1.21 -6.12 -19.11
CA CYS A 168 -2.11 -5.01 -19.45
C CYS A 168 -3.24 -5.39 -20.44
N ASP A 169 -3.13 -6.53 -21.11
CA ASP A 169 -4.18 -7.12 -21.97
C ASP A 169 -5.17 -8.02 -21.20
N GLY A 170 -4.93 -8.25 -19.89
CA GLY A 170 -5.80 -9.01 -19.00
C GLY A 170 -5.39 -10.47 -18.79
N GLU A 171 -4.27 -10.96 -19.34
CA GLU A 171 -3.78 -12.30 -19.06
C GLU A 171 -3.34 -12.41 -17.60
N VAL A 172 -3.91 -13.38 -16.86
CA VAL A 172 -3.68 -13.60 -15.42
C VAL A 172 -2.90 -14.88 -15.18
N ALA A 173 -1.86 -14.80 -14.35
CA ALA A 173 -1.16 -15.94 -13.77
C ALA A 173 -1.23 -15.88 -12.24
N LEU A 174 -1.37 -17.03 -11.57
CA LEU A 174 -1.39 -17.15 -10.11
C LEU A 174 -0.23 -18.01 -9.63
N HIS A 175 0.43 -17.56 -8.58
CA HIS A 175 1.57 -18.24 -7.93
C HIS A 175 1.19 -18.56 -6.47
N PRO A 176 0.76 -19.80 -6.17
CA PRO A 176 0.45 -20.22 -4.81
C PRO A 176 1.65 -20.09 -3.88
N LEU A 177 1.42 -19.62 -2.66
CA LEU A 177 2.47 -19.49 -1.65
C LEU A 177 2.84 -20.85 -1.04
N PRO A 178 4.14 -21.10 -0.75
CA PRO A 178 4.60 -22.32 -0.09
C PRO A 178 3.99 -22.50 1.31
N THR A 179 3.95 -21.45 2.12
CA THR A 179 3.33 -21.49 3.45
C THR A 179 1.81 -21.39 3.35
N ALA A 180 1.10 -22.41 3.85
CA ALA A 180 -0.37 -22.44 3.86
C ALA A 180 -0.96 -21.36 4.75
N ALA A 181 -2.07 -20.76 4.33
CA ALA A 181 -2.80 -19.72 5.05
C ALA A 181 -1.91 -18.54 5.48
N ALA A 182 -0.91 -18.20 4.68
CA ALA A 182 0.03 -17.13 4.96
C ALA A 182 -0.60 -15.73 4.94
N GLY A 183 -1.67 -15.55 4.17
CA GLY A 183 -2.45 -14.32 4.11
C GLY A 183 -1.65 -13.14 3.54
N PRO A 184 -1.22 -13.16 2.27
CA PRO A 184 -0.43 -12.07 1.69
C PRO A 184 -1.27 -10.79 1.60
N VAL A 185 -0.65 -9.61 1.93
CA VAL A 185 -1.30 -8.29 1.91
C VAL A 185 -0.48 -7.28 1.12
N GLY A 186 0.43 -6.53 1.77
CA GLY A 186 1.27 -5.53 1.10
C GLY A 186 2.19 -6.14 0.05
N ILE A 187 2.40 -5.45 -1.08
CA ILE A 187 3.33 -5.86 -2.14
C ILE A 187 3.99 -4.63 -2.76
N THR A 188 5.27 -4.73 -3.10
CA THR A 188 6.06 -3.67 -3.74
C THR A 188 7.11 -4.26 -4.69
N LEU A 189 7.51 -3.50 -5.70
CA LEU A 189 8.69 -3.81 -6.51
C LEU A 189 9.94 -3.39 -5.75
N GLY A 190 10.81 -4.35 -5.43
CA GLY A 190 12.13 -4.10 -4.82
C GLY A 190 13.15 -3.56 -5.82
N VAL A 191 14.18 -2.88 -5.33
CA VAL A 191 15.30 -2.40 -6.16
C VAL A 191 16.14 -3.52 -6.77
N ASP A 192 15.97 -4.75 -6.29
CA ASP A 192 16.58 -5.98 -6.81
C ASP A 192 15.79 -6.59 -8.00
N GLY A 193 14.71 -5.92 -8.44
CA GLY A 193 13.86 -6.34 -9.55
C GLY A 193 12.90 -7.48 -9.21
N ALA A 194 12.77 -7.89 -7.96
CA ALA A 194 11.76 -8.83 -7.50
C ALA A 194 10.60 -8.12 -6.80
N LEU A 195 9.46 -8.79 -6.70
CA LEU A 195 8.32 -8.31 -5.91
C LEU A 195 8.49 -8.82 -4.47
N TRP A 196 8.43 -7.89 -3.51
CA TRP A 196 8.44 -8.19 -2.09
C TRP A 196 7.04 -8.01 -1.52
N PHE A 197 6.60 -8.91 -0.67
CA PHE A 197 5.27 -8.88 -0.07
C PHE A 197 5.30 -9.33 1.40
N VAL A 198 4.26 -8.98 2.12
CA VAL A 198 4.10 -9.38 3.52
C VAL A 198 3.06 -10.48 3.65
N GLU A 199 3.29 -11.42 4.54
CA GLU A 199 2.39 -12.52 4.88
C GLU A 199 1.89 -12.34 6.31
N ILE A 200 0.77 -11.63 6.45
CA ILE A 200 0.28 -11.11 7.74
C ILE A 200 -0.09 -12.24 8.72
N ALA A 201 -0.65 -13.35 8.23
CA ALA A 201 -1.08 -14.44 9.08
C ALA A 201 0.09 -15.37 9.46
N ALA A 202 1.08 -15.53 8.56
CA ALA A 202 2.26 -16.33 8.81
C ALA A 202 3.36 -15.55 9.59
N GLY A 203 3.29 -14.22 9.68
CA GLY A 203 4.31 -13.39 10.32
C GLY A 203 5.66 -13.50 9.62
N GLN A 204 5.66 -13.34 8.30
CA GLN A 204 6.87 -13.41 7.48
C GLN A 204 6.77 -12.49 6.27
N LEU A 205 7.87 -12.37 5.54
CA LEU A 205 7.94 -11.68 4.27
C LEU A 205 8.12 -12.72 3.16
N GLY A 206 7.59 -12.42 1.98
CA GLY A 206 7.81 -13.18 0.78
C GLY A 206 8.51 -12.33 -0.28
N ARG A 207 9.23 -12.99 -1.17
CA ARG A 207 9.88 -12.42 -2.34
C ARG A 207 9.60 -13.32 -3.54
N ILE A 208 9.10 -12.75 -4.63
CA ILE A 208 8.82 -13.48 -5.86
C ILE A 208 9.52 -12.82 -7.04
N THR A 209 10.23 -13.62 -7.83
CA THR A 209 10.82 -13.19 -9.11
C THR A 209 9.79 -13.27 -10.24
N THR A 210 10.02 -12.57 -11.35
CA THR A 210 9.07 -12.53 -12.48
C THR A 210 8.89 -13.88 -13.17
N ASP A 211 9.79 -14.85 -12.95
CA ASP A 211 9.67 -16.25 -13.38
C ASP A 211 8.89 -17.13 -12.38
N GLY A 212 8.37 -16.53 -11.28
CA GLY A 212 7.51 -17.19 -10.31
C GLY A 212 8.23 -17.92 -9.18
N ARG A 213 9.55 -17.75 -9.01
CA ARG A 213 10.27 -18.35 -7.88
C ARG A 213 10.00 -17.56 -6.61
N ILE A 214 9.50 -18.24 -5.57
CA ILE A 214 9.15 -17.66 -4.27
C ILE A 214 10.19 -18.05 -3.23
N GLU A 215 10.58 -17.06 -2.41
CA GLU A 215 11.41 -17.21 -1.22
C GLU A 215 10.65 -16.57 -0.04
N GLU A 216 10.70 -17.21 1.15
CA GLU A 216 10.01 -16.74 2.35
C GLU A 216 11.02 -16.47 3.48
N PHE A 217 10.83 -15.36 4.21
CA PHE A 217 11.72 -14.87 5.26
C PHE A 217 10.92 -14.70 6.55
N PRO A 218 11.00 -15.66 7.50
CA PRO A 218 10.32 -15.57 8.77
C PRO A 218 10.76 -14.36 9.59
N LEU A 219 9.81 -13.60 10.14
CA LEU A 219 10.13 -12.52 11.08
C LEU A 219 10.61 -13.10 12.41
N PRO A 220 11.49 -12.39 13.13
CA PRO A 220 11.88 -12.76 14.49
C PRO A 220 10.68 -12.89 15.45
N ASP A 221 9.68 -12.00 15.28
CA ASP A 221 8.39 -12.06 15.95
C ASP A 221 7.30 -12.48 14.97
N ARG A 222 6.90 -13.73 14.98
CA ARG A 222 5.87 -14.28 14.09
C ARG A 222 4.47 -13.73 14.37
N ALA A 223 4.24 -13.10 15.52
CA ALA A 223 2.97 -12.50 15.90
C ALA A 223 2.89 -11.01 15.50
N ALA A 224 3.94 -10.44 14.92
CA ALA A 224 4.05 -9.03 14.59
C ALA A 224 3.03 -8.54 13.54
N ARG A 225 2.45 -9.45 12.74
CA ARG A 225 1.47 -9.16 11.68
C ARG A 225 1.95 -8.07 10.73
N PRO A 226 2.92 -8.35 9.84
CA PRO A 226 3.39 -7.39 8.85
C PRO A 226 2.23 -7.01 7.92
N HIS A 227 2.06 -5.70 7.61
CA HIS A 227 0.87 -5.23 6.91
C HIS A 227 1.18 -4.55 5.56
N ALA A 228 2.03 -3.53 5.56
CA ALA A 228 2.43 -2.83 4.34
C ALA A 228 3.94 -2.94 4.12
N ILE A 229 4.39 -2.78 2.87
CA ILE A 229 5.79 -2.88 2.48
C ILE A 229 6.07 -1.90 1.33
N VAL A 230 7.25 -1.28 1.35
CA VAL A 230 7.74 -0.38 0.31
C VAL A 230 9.23 -0.59 0.09
N ALA A 231 9.71 -0.43 -1.13
CA ALA A 231 11.13 -0.53 -1.44
C ALA A 231 11.94 0.57 -0.74
N ASP A 232 13.12 0.19 -0.23
CA ASP A 232 14.13 1.13 0.20
C ASP A 232 15.07 1.43 -0.99
N PRO A 233 15.19 2.69 -1.46
CA PRO A 233 16.15 3.05 -2.51
C PRO A 233 17.60 2.69 -2.17
N ALA A 234 17.95 2.59 -0.88
CA ALA A 234 19.27 2.17 -0.40
C ALA A 234 19.47 0.64 -0.44
N GLY A 235 18.41 -0.13 -0.67
CA GLY A 235 18.41 -1.58 -0.77
C GLY A 235 17.57 -2.29 0.28
N GLY A 236 16.82 -3.29 -0.17
CA GLY A 236 15.84 -3.99 0.66
C GLY A 236 14.47 -3.30 0.69
N CYS A 237 13.71 -3.52 1.77
CA CYS A 237 12.37 -2.96 1.91
C CYS A 237 12.06 -2.56 3.35
N TRP A 238 11.29 -1.47 3.50
CA TRP A 238 10.66 -1.08 4.76
C TRP A 238 9.25 -1.67 4.84
N PHE A 239 8.83 -2.10 6.02
CA PHE A 239 7.49 -2.65 6.24
C PHE A 239 6.96 -2.27 7.61
N THR A 240 5.63 -2.35 7.79
CA THR A 240 4.98 -2.11 9.07
C THR A 240 4.67 -3.44 9.77
N GLU A 241 4.87 -3.49 11.07
CA GLU A 241 4.46 -4.58 11.96
C GLU A 241 3.27 -4.11 12.80
N TRP A 242 2.07 -4.27 12.26
CA TRP A 242 0.84 -3.70 12.81
C TRP A 242 0.57 -4.12 14.27
N ALA A 243 0.64 -5.42 14.57
CA ALA A 243 0.33 -5.91 15.91
C ALA A 243 1.48 -5.66 16.91
N ALA A 244 2.70 -5.49 16.43
CA ALA A 244 3.87 -5.24 17.27
C ALA A 244 4.17 -3.75 17.47
N ASN A 245 3.44 -2.86 16.80
CA ASN A 245 3.63 -1.39 16.87
C ASN A 245 5.05 -0.97 16.48
N ARG A 246 5.59 -1.51 15.37
CA ARG A 246 6.96 -1.30 14.91
C ARG A 246 7.03 -1.00 13.41
N ILE A 247 8.17 -0.46 13.01
CA ILE A 247 8.60 -0.37 11.61
C ILE A 247 9.76 -1.35 11.43
N GLY A 248 9.66 -2.25 10.46
CA GLY A 248 10.72 -3.20 10.11
C GLY A 248 11.47 -2.78 8.84
N HIS A 249 12.72 -3.23 8.74
CA HIS A 249 13.51 -3.16 7.52
C HIS A 249 14.09 -4.54 7.21
N VAL A 250 13.92 -5.00 5.99
CA VAL A 250 14.53 -6.23 5.48
C VAL A 250 15.57 -5.88 4.43
N THR A 251 16.78 -6.42 4.56
CA THR A 251 17.81 -6.32 3.53
C THR A 251 17.54 -7.31 2.40
N ALA A 252 18.15 -7.10 1.22
CA ALA A 252 18.07 -8.07 0.11
C ALA A 252 18.55 -9.49 0.47
N ALA A 253 19.37 -9.64 1.53
CA ALA A 253 19.82 -10.93 2.05
C ALA A 253 18.86 -11.54 3.10
N GLY A 254 17.72 -10.92 3.37
CA GLY A 254 16.71 -11.41 4.31
C GLY A 254 16.99 -11.11 5.77
N ARG A 255 17.99 -10.27 6.11
CA ARG A 255 18.19 -9.82 7.49
C ARG A 255 17.14 -8.78 7.84
N VAL A 256 16.46 -8.98 8.97
CA VAL A 256 15.40 -8.10 9.48
C VAL A 256 15.88 -7.32 10.69
N ASP A 257 15.72 -6.01 10.66
CA ASP A 257 15.83 -5.10 11.79
C ASP A 257 14.44 -4.48 12.06
N ALA A 258 14.09 -4.21 13.33
CA ALA A 258 12.80 -3.63 13.69
C ALA A 258 12.97 -2.51 14.73
N TYR A 259 12.11 -1.49 14.67
CA TYR A 259 12.18 -0.26 15.45
C TYR A 259 10.82 0.05 16.06
N ASP A 260 10.76 0.16 17.38
CA ASP A 260 9.53 0.47 18.11
C ASP A 260 9.05 1.89 17.80
N LEU A 261 7.74 2.05 17.58
CA LEU A 261 7.11 3.37 17.48
C LEU A 261 6.99 4.00 18.86
N PRO A 262 7.21 5.35 18.98
CA PRO A 262 7.19 6.05 20.26
C PRO A 262 5.86 5.92 21.01
N THR A 263 4.73 6.05 20.29
CA THR A 263 3.39 5.95 20.89
C THR A 263 2.90 4.50 20.85
N PRO A 264 2.59 3.88 21.99
CA PRO A 264 2.03 2.53 22.02
C PRO A 264 0.65 2.45 21.35
N GLY A 265 0.40 1.33 20.64
CA GLY A 265 -0.90 1.09 20.00
C GLY A 265 -1.21 2.02 18.85
N SER A 266 -0.19 2.50 18.15
CA SER A 266 -0.33 3.45 17.03
C SER A 266 -0.97 2.85 15.78
N GLU A 267 -1.02 1.51 15.66
CA GLU A 267 -1.59 0.78 14.52
C GLU A 267 -0.97 1.26 13.18
N PRO A 268 0.32 0.95 12.91
CA PRO A 268 0.98 1.35 11.69
C PRO A 268 0.43 0.61 10.48
N HIS A 269 -0.03 1.35 9.45
CA HIS A 269 -0.56 0.82 8.20
C HIS A 269 0.36 1.13 7.02
N GLY A 270 -0.06 1.99 6.10
CA GLY A 270 0.69 2.34 4.91
C GLY A 270 1.98 3.08 5.21
N LEU A 271 2.97 2.95 4.33
CA LEU A 271 4.24 3.66 4.44
C LEU A 271 4.71 4.15 3.06
N ALA A 272 5.52 5.21 3.07
CA ALA A 272 6.14 5.79 1.90
C ALA A 272 7.59 6.18 2.22
N VAL A 273 8.48 6.07 1.23
CA VAL A 273 9.87 6.54 1.32
C VAL A 273 10.03 7.75 0.40
N LEU A 274 10.55 8.84 0.93
CA LEU A 274 10.86 10.02 0.14
C LEU A 274 12.27 9.90 -0.50
N PRO A 275 12.58 10.75 -1.51
CA PRO A 275 13.88 10.70 -2.19
C PRO A 275 15.09 10.94 -1.29
N ASP A 276 14.91 11.58 -0.13
CA ASP A 276 15.95 11.79 0.89
C ASP A 276 16.18 10.57 1.80
N GLY A 277 15.44 9.47 1.56
CA GLY A 277 15.49 8.23 2.35
C GLY A 277 14.63 8.26 3.61
N THR A 278 13.94 9.36 3.92
CA THR A 278 13.03 9.41 5.08
C THR A 278 11.82 8.52 4.86
N VAL A 279 11.50 7.68 5.84
CA VAL A 279 10.33 6.80 5.82
C VAL A 279 9.17 7.43 6.58
N HIS A 280 8.00 7.43 5.98
CA HIS A 280 6.79 7.99 6.57
C HIS A 280 5.73 6.93 6.69
N VAL A 281 5.09 6.83 7.85
CA VAL A 281 4.12 5.78 8.17
C VAL A 281 2.81 6.39 8.66
N ALA A 282 1.71 5.97 8.06
CA ALA A 282 0.37 6.31 8.50
C ALA A 282 0.04 5.50 9.76
N LEU A 283 -0.28 6.20 10.85
CA LEU A 283 -0.66 5.61 12.13
C LEU A 283 -2.16 5.83 12.34
N GLU A 284 -2.95 4.75 12.40
CA GLU A 284 -4.41 4.83 12.50
C GLU A 284 -4.88 5.55 13.78
N SER A 285 -3.99 5.68 14.76
CA SER A 285 -4.18 6.49 15.98
C SER A 285 -4.20 8.01 15.76
N GLY A 286 -4.15 8.50 14.51
CA GLY A 286 -4.28 9.92 14.19
C GLY A 286 -2.97 10.68 13.99
N ALA A 287 -1.88 9.99 13.65
CA ALA A 287 -0.58 10.60 13.44
C ALA A 287 0.13 10.06 12.20
N ILE A 288 1.21 10.72 11.79
CA ILE A 288 2.19 10.22 10.82
C ILE A 288 3.54 10.11 11.52
N ALA A 289 4.14 8.92 11.49
CA ALA A 289 5.52 8.73 11.94
C ALA A 289 6.51 9.08 10.82
N HIS A 290 7.64 9.64 11.20
CA HIS A 290 8.77 10.02 10.35
C HIS A 290 10.02 9.34 10.90
N LEU A 291 10.57 8.40 10.15
CA LEU A 291 11.80 7.71 10.49
C LEU A 291 12.92 8.23 9.56
N THR A 292 13.94 8.81 10.16
CA THR A 292 15.17 9.19 9.47
C THR A 292 16.20 8.08 9.69
N PRO A 293 16.62 7.34 8.64
CA PRO A 293 17.69 6.37 8.75
C PRO A 293 18.97 7.02 9.30
N ALA A 294 19.80 6.23 9.98
CA ALA A 294 20.99 6.71 10.67
C ALA A 294 22.21 6.83 9.75
#